data_4f51c6f3059851902bed05b43920826c
#
_entry.id   4f51c6f3059851902bed05b43920826c
#
_cell.length_a   1.000
_cell.length_b   1.000
_cell.length_c   1.000
_cell.angle_alpha   90.00
_cell.angle_beta   90.00
_cell.angle_gamma   90.00
#
_symmetry.space_group_name_H-M   'P 1'
#
loop_
_entity.id
_entity.type
_entity.pdbx_description
1 polymer ?
#
loop_
_entity_poly.entity_id
_entity_poly.type
_entity_poly.pdbx_seq_one_letter_code
_entity_poly.pdbx_strand_id
1 'polypeptide(L)'
;MLNFVFLLLTYKIFPMEKTKVLFVHQEIAPYLDENPISLVGRNLPEGIQMKGKEIRIFMPRFGNINERRNQLHEVIRLSGMNLIINDTDHPLIIKVASIQKARMQIYFIDNDDFFTKRKSTIADKNGTFFEDNDDRTIFFSRGVIETIRKLNWPPDIIHCHGWMSALIPIYIKKVFKDNPLFSESKIVYSIYDDDFTEMFRDGFDKKMKLQGIAPKDVKFLKDTDYVNLMKTALDFSDGIIFGSEKINPELEEYAKSLKKPILEYQSPETYVDAYNDFYDNLK
;
A
#
# COMPACT_ATOMS: atom_id res chain seq x y z
N MET A 1 -11.88 -50.20 46.17
CA MET A 1 -11.37 -50.05 44.80
C MET A 1 -11.87 -48.71 44.28
N LEU A 2 -11.03 -47.66 44.34
CA LEU A 2 -11.35 -46.34 43.81
C LEU A 2 -10.87 -46.29 42.36
N ASN A 3 -11.77 -46.16 41.40
CA ASN A 3 -11.46 -45.90 39.99
C ASN A 3 -11.13 -44.40 39.81
N PHE A 4 -9.87 -44.12 39.60
CA PHE A 4 -9.40 -42.80 39.13
C PHE A 4 -9.60 -42.74 37.61
N VAL A 5 -10.63 -42.02 37.17
CA VAL A 5 -10.82 -41.66 35.76
C VAL A 5 -9.95 -40.44 35.51
N PHE A 6 -8.83 -40.62 34.82
CA PHE A 6 -7.99 -39.52 34.28
C PHE A 6 -8.75 -38.85 33.10
N LEU A 7 -9.34 -37.69 33.36
CA LEU A 7 -9.90 -36.86 32.32
C LEU A 7 -8.72 -36.14 31.59
N LEU A 8 -8.27 -36.72 30.50
CA LEU A 8 -7.31 -36.11 29.59
C LEU A 8 -8.04 -34.96 28.86
N LEU A 9 -7.98 -33.75 29.41
CA LEU A 9 -8.31 -32.52 28.71
C LEU A 9 -7.25 -32.30 27.59
N THR A 10 -7.54 -32.80 26.41
CA THR A 10 -6.80 -32.40 25.20
C THR A 10 -7.15 -30.93 24.90
N TYR A 11 -6.34 -30.03 25.42
CA TYR A 11 -6.34 -28.66 24.90
C TYR A 11 -5.91 -28.73 23.42
N LYS A 12 -6.88 -28.60 22.51
CA LYS A 12 -6.58 -28.25 21.13
C LYS A 12 -5.97 -26.86 21.16
N ILE A 13 -4.64 -26.78 21.12
CA ILE A 13 -3.94 -25.55 20.84
C ILE A 13 -4.27 -25.22 19.36
N PHE A 14 -5.31 -24.41 19.15
CA PHE A 14 -5.50 -23.81 17.84
C PHE A 14 -4.28 -22.90 17.63
N PRO A 15 -3.53 -23.05 16.52
CA PRO A 15 -2.46 -22.11 16.23
C PRO A 15 -3.10 -20.72 16.17
N MET A 16 -2.60 -19.78 16.98
CA MET A 16 -3.06 -18.38 16.90
C MET A 16 -2.87 -17.93 15.46
N GLU A 17 -3.95 -17.43 14.85
CA GLU A 17 -3.89 -16.91 13.50
C GLU A 17 -2.91 -15.74 13.49
N LYS A 18 -1.93 -15.81 12.57
CA LYS A 18 -0.91 -14.77 12.46
C LYS A 18 -1.56 -13.49 11.94
N THR A 19 -1.20 -12.37 12.51
CA THR A 19 -1.56 -11.05 11.97
C THR A 19 -1.05 -10.93 10.55
N LYS A 20 -1.92 -10.52 9.64
CA LYS A 20 -1.66 -10.34 8.22
C LYS A 20 -1.45 -8.86 7.92
N VAL A 21 -0.27 -8.51 7.42
CA VAL A 21 0.09 -7.14 7.06
C VAL A 21 0.29 -7.04 5.55
N LEU A 22 -0.53 -6.21 4.93
CA LEU A 22 -0.39 -5.83 3.53
C LEU A 22 0.46 -4.57 3.44
N PHE A 23 1.61 -4.66 2.78
CA PHE A 23 2.45 -3.53 2.45
C PHE A 23 2.23 -3.07 1.01
N VAL A 24 1.95 -1.80 0.82
CA VAL A 24 1.79 -1.19 -0.50
C VAL A 24 2.79 -0.05 -0.65
N HIS A 25 3.82 -0.29 -1.44
CA HIS A 25 4.94 0.63 -1.65
C HIS A 25 4.97 1.16 -3.08
N GLN A 26 5.36 2.41 -3.25
CA GLN A 26 5.69 2.93 -4.58
C GLN A 26 7.09 2.51 -5.05
N GLU A 27 7.99 2.20 -4.12
CA GLU A 27 9.40 1.88 -4.37
C GLU A 27 9.90 0.82 -3.41
N ILE A 28 10.72 -0.12 -3.91
CA ILE A 28 11.35 -1.17 -3.09
C ILE A 28 12.75 -1.47 -3.65
N ALA A 29 13.79 -1.41 -2.82
CA ALA A 29 15.11 -1.94 -3.14
C ALA A 29 15.10 -3.49 -3.10
N PRO A 30 15.80 -4.18 -4.01
CA PRO A 30 16.75 -3.70 -5.02
C PRO A 30 16.12 -3.51 -6.42
N TYR A 31 14.80 -3.43 -6.54
CA TYR A 31 14.13 -3.29 -7.84
C TYR A 31 14.28 -1.88 -8.41
N LEU A 32 14.34 -0.88 -7.52
CA LEU A 32 14.67 0.51 -7.81
C LEU A 32 15.92 0.93 -7.03
N ASP A 33 16.43 2.10 -7.36
CA ASP A 33 17.61 2.68 -6.70
C ASP A 33 17.36 2.87 -5.20
N GLU A 34 18.41 2.74 -4.40
CA GLU A 34 18.33 2.90 -2.97
C GLU A 34 18.09 4.36 -2.59
N ASN A 35 17.01 4.58 -1.87
CA ASN A 35 16.65 5.83 -1.20
C ASN A 35 15.92 5.49 0.10
N PRO A 36 15.64 6.45 0.99
CA PRO A 36 15.00 6.17 2.27
C PRO A 36 13.69 5.38 2.14
N ILE A 37 12.82 5.70 1.16
CA ILE A 37 11.52 5.04 0.95
C ILE A 37 11.73 3.59 0.46
N SER A 38 12.59 3.39 -0.54
CA SER A 38 12.86 2.06 -1.11
C SER A 38 13.53 1.11 -0.13
N LEU A 39 14.38 1.65 0.77
CA LEU A 39 15.00 0.87 1.85
C LEU A 39 13.99 0.48 2.93
N VAL A 40 13.07 1.37 3.31
CA VAL A 40 11.94 1.01 4.18
C VAL A 40 11.09 -0.06 3.51
N GLY A 41 10.78 0.09 2.21
CA GLY A 41 10.04 -0.91 1.43
C GLY A 41 10.68 -2.30 1.42
N ARG A 42 12.01 -2.35 1.55
CA ARG A 42 12.80 -3.58 1.62
C ARG A 42 12.86 -4.15 3.04
N ASN A 43 13.22 -3.34 4.03
CA ASN A 43 13.64 -3.80 5.35
C ASN A 43 12.47 -3.94 6.33
N LEU A 44 11.46 -3.04 6.25
CA LEU A 44 10.31 -3.08 7.14
C LEU A 44 9.50 -4.39 7.01
N PRO A 45 9.08 -4.83 5.80
CA PRO A 45 8.33 -6.07 5.69
C PRO A 45 9.11 -7.29 6.17
N GLU A 46 10.44 -7.35 5.89
CA GLU A 46 11.32 -8.41 6.40
C GLU A 46 11.32 -8.44 7.93
N GLY A 47 11.51 -7.29 8.58
CA GLY A 47 11.50 -7.18 10.03
C GLY A 47 10.16 -7.58 10.65
N ILE A 48 9.04 -7.15 10.07
CA ILE A 48 7.69 -7.51 10.52
C ILE A 48 7.41 -9.01 10.35
N GLN A 49 7.88 -9.61 9.26
CA GLN A 49 7.81 -11.06 9.06
C GLN A 49 8.61 -11.82 10.12
N MET A 50 9.82 -11.34 10.46
CA MET A 50 10.65 -11.92 11.53
C MET A 50 9.99 -11.85 12.90
N LYS A 51 9.11 -10.86 13.14
CA LYS A 51 8.25 -10.76 14.33
C LYS A 51 7.04 -11.67 14.31
N GLY A 52 6.94 -12.56 13.31
CA GLY A 52 5.93 -13.62 13.24
C GLY A 52 4.65 -13.25 12.50
N LYS A 53 4.52 -12.04 11.95
CA LYS A 53 3.37 -11.66 11.14
C LYS A 53 3.46 -12.26 9.73
N GLU A 54 2.32 -12.51 9.10
CA GLU A 54 2.23 -12.90 7.69
C GLU A 54 2.17 -11.64 6.82
N ILE A 55 2.92 -11.60 5.72
CA ILE A 55 3.04 -10.40 4.90
C ILE A 55 2.67 -10.65 3.44
N ARG A 56 2.14 -9.63 2.78
CA ARG A 56 2.06 -9.47 1.33
C ARG A 56 2.59 -8.09 0.97
N ILE A 57 3.31 -7.99 -0.16
CA ILE A 57 4.00 -6.76 -0.54
C ILE A 57 3.69 -6.47 -1.99
N PHE A 58 3.31 -5.21 -2.28
CA PHE A 58 2.99 -4.74 -3.62
C PHE A 58 3.80 -3.51 -3.99
N MET A 59 4.17 -3.42 -5.27
CA MET A 59 4.72 -2.23 -5.89
C MET A 59 4.35 -2.15 -7.37
N PRO A 60 4.47 -0.96 -8.03
CA PRO A 60 4.35 -0.85 -9.48
C PRO A 60 5.53 -1.51 -10.19
N ARG A 61 5.28 -2.05 -11.38
CA ARG A 61 6.33 -2.62 -12.23
C ARG A 61 6.84 -1.56 -13.21
N PHE A 62 7.78 -0.73 -12.78
CA PHE A 62 8.38 0.28 -13.66
C PHE A 62 9.27 -0.31 -14.76
N GLY A 63 9.32 0.38 -15.91
CA GLY A 63 10.02 -0.11 -17.11
C GLY A 63 11.54 -0.26 -16.99
N ASN A 64 12.17 0.31 -15.96
CA ASN A 64 13.59 0.10 -15.66
C ASN A 64 13.87 -1.17 -14.85
N ILE A 65 12.84 -1.84 -14.31
CA ILE A 65 13.01 -3.09 -13.59
C ILE A 65 13.34 -4.21 -14.58
N ASN A 66 14.55 -4.75 -14.48
CA ASN A 66 14.99 -5.84 -15.35
C ASN A 66 14.36 -7.16 -14.91
N GLU A 67 13.37 -7.63 -15.67
CA GLU A 67 12.60 -8.83 -15.35
C GLU A 67 13.47 -10.10 -15.29
N ARG A 68 14.39 -10.26 -16.26
CA ARG A 68 15.27 -11.44 -16.29
C ARG A 68 16.21 -11.49 -15.09
N ARG A 69 16.86 -10.35 -14.77
CA ARG A 69 17.81 -10.25 -13.65
C ARG A 69 17.11 -10.53 -12.32
N ASN A 70 15.89 -10.02 -12.16
CA ASN A 70 15.12 -10.12 -10.92
C ASN A 70 14.17 -11.33 -10.92
N GLN A 71 14.19 -12.17 -11.96
CA GLN A 71 13.37 -13.37 -12.09
C GLN A 71 11.86 -13.07 -11.92
N LEU A 72 11.40 -11.95 -12.49
CA LEU A 72 9.98 -11.63 -12.54
C LEU A 72 9.28 -12.59 -13.49
N HIS A 73 8.16 -13.13 -13.06
CA HIS A 73 7.28 -13.93 -13.90
C HIS A 73 5.81 -13.56 -13.67
N GLU A 74 5.03 -13.65 -14.72
CA GLU A 74 3.60 -13.37 -14.66
C GLU A 74 2.85 -14.46 -13.92
N VAL A 75 1.89 -14.05 -13.09
CA VAL A 75 0.95 -14.96 -12.42
C VAL A 75 -0.37 -14.94 -13.19
N ILE A 76 -0.48 -15.83 -14.18
CA ILE A 76 -1.62 -15.88 -15.13
C ILE A 76 -2.98 -15.88 -14.41
N ARG A 77 -3.13 -16.65 -13.33
CA ARG A 77 -4.40 -16.72 -12.57
C ARG A 77 -4.82 -15.40 -11.92
N LEU A 78 -3.87 -14.49 -11.69
CA LEU A 78 -4.13 -13.17 -11.10
C LEU A 78 -4.26 -12.07 -12.16
N SER A 79 -3.68 -12.30 -13.34
CA SER A 79 -3.70 -11.38 -14.48
C SER A 79 -5.02 -11.45 -15.29
N GLY A 80 -5.13 -10.60 -16.29
CA GLY A 80 -6.19 -10.63 -17.30
C GLY A 80 -7.51 -9.97 -16.90
N MET A 81 -7.56 -9.27 -15.75
CA MET A 81 -8.68 -8.40 -15.40
C MET A 81 -8.49 -7.03 -16.07
N ASN A 82 -9.53 -6.45 -16.63
CA ASN A 82 -9.51 -5.07 -17.08
C ASN A 82 -9.99 -4.12 -15.99
N LEU A 83 -9.23 -3.06 -15.75
CA LEU A 83 -9.62 -1.94 -14.89
C LEU A 83 -10.10 -0.79 -15.80
N ILE A 84 -11.35 -0.40 -15.66
CA ILE A 84 -11.92 0.70 -16.44
C ILE A 84 -11.55 2.01 -15.74
N ILE A 85 -10.86 2.91 -16.45
CA ILE A 85 -10.53 4.26 -15.99
C ILE A 85 -10.94 5.20 -17.11
N ASN A 86 -11.81 6.17 -16.81
CA ASN A 86 -12.29 7.15 -17.77
C ASN A 86 -12.80 6.50 -19.09
N ASP A 87 -13.68 5.49 -18.95
CA ASP A 87 -14.31 4.72 -20.05
C ASP A 87 -13.32 3.96 -20.95
N THR A 88 -12.07 3.77 -20.50
CA THR A 88 -11.05 3.02 -21.21
C THR A 88 -10.64 1.79 -20.41
N ASP A 89 -10.53 0.65 -21.09
CA ASP A 89 -10.09 -0.62 -20.52
C ASP A 89 -8.55 -0.67 -20.40
N HIS A 90 -8.07 -1.00 -19.22
CA HIS A 90 -6.64 -1.17 -18.95
C HIS A 90 -6.39 -2.57 -18.37
N PRO A 91 -5.68 -3.45 -19.10
CA PRO A 91 -5.40 -4.80 -18.61
C PRO A 91 -4.49 -4.76 -17.39
N LEU A 92 -4.92 -5.46 -16.34
CA LEU A 92 -4.14 -5.66 -15.12
C LEU A 92 -3.29 -6.92 -15.26
N ILE A 93 -1.99 -6.75 -15.26
CA ILE A 93 -1.00 -7.82 -15.28
C ILE A 93 -0.34 -7.89 -13.90
N ILE A 94 -0.22 -9.08 -13.36
CA ILE A 94 0.43 -9.31 -12.06
C ILE A 94 1.68 -10.14 -12.29
N LYS A 95 2.83 -9.56 -11.93
CA LYS A 95 4.09 -10.28 -11.90
C LYS A 95 4.56 -10.48 -10.46
N VAL A 96 5.39 -11.48 -10.23
CA VAL A 96 5.99 -11.74 -8.93
C VAL A 96 7.47 -11.97 -9.06
N ALA A 97 8.20 -11.55 -8.04
CA ALA A 97 9.59 -11.91 -7.82
C ALA A 97 9.83 -12.16 -6.34
N SER A 98 10.92 -12.85 -6.01
CA SER A 98 11.27 -13.14 -4.62
C SER A 98 12.60 -12.52 -4.25
N ILE A 99 12.63 -11.86 -3.10
CA ILE A 99 13.87 -11.49 -2.43
C ILE A 99 14.31 -12.71 -1.61
N GLN A 100 15.14 -13.56 -2.20
CA GLN A 100 15.46 -14.88 -1.67
C GLN A 100 16.04 -14.85 -0.25
N LYS A 101 16.98 -13.94 0.04
CA LYS A 101 17.60 -13.80 1.36
C LYS A 101 16.58 -13.53 2.47
N ALA A 102 15.56 -12.72 2.16
CA ALA A 102 14.49 -12.36 3.08
C ALA A 102 13.28 -13.30 3.01
N ARG A 103 13.25 -14.24 2.07
CA ARG A 103 12.09 -15.11 1.78
C ARG A 103 10.80 -14.34 1.57
N MET A 104 10.90 -13.15 0.98
CA MET A 104 9.77 -12.27 0.70
C MET A 104 9.37 -12.36 -0.77
N GLN A 105 8.08 -12.44 -1.02
CA GLN A 105 7.50 -12.37 -2.36
C GLN A 105 6.90 -10.98 -2.59
N ILE A 106 7.32 -10.35 -3.69
CA ILE A 106 6.82 -9.04 -4.10
C ILE A 106 5.88 -9.23 -5.29
N TYR A 107 4.69 -8.66 -5.20
CA TYR A 107 3.70 -8.59 -6.26
C TYR A 107 3.85 -7.26 -7.00
N PHE A 108 3.98 -7.31 -8.30
CA PHE A 108 4.12 -6.16 -9.16
C PHE A 108 2.80 -5.93 -9.89
N ILE A 109 2.26 -4.73 -9.74
CA ILE A 109 1.13 -4.24 -10.54
C ILE A 109 1.71 -3.70 -11.84
N ASP A 110 1.35 -4.33 -12.95
CA ASP A 110 1.88 -4.01 -14.27
C ASP A 110 0.79 -3.65 -15.26
N ASN A 111 1.13 -2.72 -16.13
CA ASN A 111 0.39 -2.31 -17.31
C ASN A 111 1.35 -1.61 -18.25
N ASP A 112 1.26 -1.89 -19.54
CA ASP A 112 2.20 -1.37 -20.54
C ASP A 112 2.18 0.15 -20.61
N ASP A 113 1.02 0.77 -20.56
CA ASP A 113 0.89 2.22 -20.69
C ASP A 113 1.34 2.96 -19.43
N PHE A 114 0.94 2.49 -18.27
CA PHE A 114 1.15 3.19 -17.00
C PHE A 114 2.50 2.92 -16.35
N PHE A 115 3.08 1.72 -16.54
CA PHE A 115 4.30 1.33 -15.83
C PHE A 115 5.42 0.86 -16.72
N THR A 116 5.17 0.01 -17.72
CA THR A 116 6.25 -0.48 -18.60
C THR A 116 6.90 0.65 -19.39
N LYS A 117 6.14 1.61 -19.91
CA LYS A 117 6.64 2.79 -20.62
C LYS A 117 7.27 3.83 -19.71
N ARG A 118 7.04 3.77 -18.40
CA ARG A 118 7.58 4.69 -17.39
C ARG A 118 8.76 4.05 -16.66
N LYS A 119 9.83 4.81 -16.43
CA LYS A 119 11.06 4.30 -15.80
C LYS A 119 11.27 4.80 -14.37
N SER A 120 10.32 5.56 -13.86
CA SER A 120 10.40 6.17 -12.53
C SER A 120 9.01 6.40 -11.96
N THR A 121 8.96 6.81 -10.71
CA THR A 121 7.71 7.02 -9.97
C THR A 121 6.90 8.19 -10.50
N ILE A 122 7.51 9.37 -10.71
CA ILE A 122 6.76 10.62 -10.87
C ILE A 122 7.08 11.39 -12.15
N ALA A 123 8.35 11.36 -12.61
CA ALA A 123 8.83 12.17 -13.71
C ALA A 123 9.79 11.39 -14.61
N ASP A 124 10.05 11.87 -15.81
CA ASP A 124 11.04 11.28 -16.70
C ASP A 124 12.48 11.63 -16.26
N LYS A 125 13.47 11.15 -17.01
CA LYS A 125 14.89 11.40 -16.75
C LYS A 125 15.31 12.88 -16.82
N ASN A 126 14.47 13.74 -17.41
CA ASN A 126 14.69 15.19 -17.52
C ASN A 126 13.94 15.95 -16.42
N GLY A 127 13.25 15.26 -15.52
CA GLY A 127 12.43 15.86 -14.47
C GLY A 127 11.02 16.27 -14.95
N THR A 128 10.62 15.88 -16.17
CA THR A 128 9.27 16.20 -16.66
C THR A 128 8.24 15.29 -15.99
N PHE A 129 7.32 15.89 -15.27
CA PHE A 129 6.22 15.21 -14.60
C PHE A 129 5.37 14.41 -15.61
N PHE A 130 5.01 13.19 -15.27
CA PHE A 130 4.15 12.39 -16.14
C PHE A 130 2.70 12.85 -16.01
N GLU A 131 2.12 13.30 -17.12
CA GLU A 131 0.73 13.81 -17.15
C GLU A 131 -0.30 12.77 -16.70
N ASP A 132 0.02 11.49 -16.84
CA ASP A 132 -0.85 10.36 -16.48
C ASP A 132 -0.65 9.86 -15.03
N ASN A 133 0.03 10.61 -14.17
CA ASN A 133 0.23 10.24 -12.76
C ASN A 133 -1.09 10.04 -12.00
N ASP A 134 -2.14 10.77 -12.37
CA ASP A 134 -3.49 10.60 -11.85
C ASP A 134 -4.09 9.23 -12.21
N ASP A 135 -4.00 8.79 -13.48
CA ASP A 135 -4.46 7.46 -13.91
C ASP A 135 -3.62 6.34 -13.30
N ARG A 136 -2.31 6.55 -13.19
CA ARG A 136 -1.36 5.61 -12.55
C ARG A 136 -1.70 5.36 -11.09
N THR A 137 -2.04 6.41 -10.35
CA THR A 137 -2.47 6.33 -8.94
C THR A 137 -3.77 5.53 -8.80
N ILE A 138 -4.75 5.78 -9.67
CA ILE A 138 -6.01 5.03 -9.72
C ILE A 138 -5.74 3.56 -10.05
N PHE A 139 -4.98 3.31 -11.12
CA PHE A 139 -4.71 1.96 -11.59
C PHE A 139 -3.95 1.13 -10.54
N PHE A 140 -2.90 1.68 -9.95
CA PHE A 140 -2.12 1.01 -8.93
C PHE A 140 -2.98 0.64 -7.72
N SER A 141 -3.70 1.63 -7.16
CA SER A 141 -4.53 1.41 -5.98
C SER A 141 -5.63 0.35 -6.21
N ARG A 142 -6.32 0.42 -7.35
CA ARG A 142 -7.33 -0.57 -7.71
C ARG A 142 -6.73 -1.93 -8.01
N GLY A 143 -5.59 -1.96 -8.70
CA GLY A 143 -4.88 -3.19 -9.03
C GLY A 143 -4.45 -3.98 -7.79
N VAL A 144 -3.95 -3.30 -6.75
CA VAL A 144 -3.63 -3.92 -5.45
C VAL A 144 -4.88 -4.54 -4.83
N ILE A 145 -5.97 -3.77 -4.69
CA ILE A 145 -7.20 -4.23 -4.04
C ILE A 145 -7.79 -5.43 -4.78
N GLU A 146 -7.90 -5.37 -6.11
CA GLU A 146 -8.45 -6.47 -6.90
C GLU A 146 -7.56 -7.73 -6.84
N THR A 147 -6.25 -7.55 -6.75
CA THR A 147 -5.34 -8.68 -6.59
C THR A 147 -5.51 -9.36 -5.22
N ILE A 148 -5.64 -8.59 -4.14
CA ILE A 148 -5.94 -9.13 -2.79
C ILE A 148 -7.28 -9.88 -2.77
N ARG A 149 -8.30 -9.36 -3.48
CA ARG A 149 -9.59 -10.04 -3.64
C ARG A 149 -9.43 -11.39 -4.35
N LYS A 150 -8.69 -11.45 -5.45
CA LYS A 150 -8.39 -12.71 -6.16
C LYS A 150 -7.57 -13.70 -5.31
N LEU A 151 -6.67 -13.20 -4.48
CA LEU A 151 -5.89 -14.02 -3.55
C LEU A 151 -6.74 -14.56 -2.39
N ASN A 152 -7.92 -13.98 -2.15
CA ASN A 152 -8.79 -14.27 -1.00
C ASN A 152 -8.01 -14.21 0.33
N TRP A 153 -7.23 -13.15 0.50
CA TRP A 153 -6.33 -12.98 1.64
C TRP A 153 -6.72 -11.71 2.43
N PRO A 154 -7.49 -11.83 3.53
CA PRO A 154 -7.94 -10.69 4.32
C PRO A 154 -6.78 -10.13 5.15
N PRO A 155 -6.30 -8.90 4.91
CA PRO A 155 -5.29 -8.26 5.74
C PRO A 155 -5.91 -7.69 7.02
N ASP A 156 -5.23 -7.86 8.16
CA ASP A 156 -5.58 -7.16 9.41
C ASP A 156 -5.10 -5.70 9.35
N ILE A 157 -3.90 -5.49 8.79
CA ILE A 157 -3.30 -4.17 8.60
C ILE A 157 -3.02 -3.96 7.11
N ILE A 158 -3.41 -2.81 6.58
CA ILE A 158 -3.03 -2.32 5.25
C ILE A 158 -2.13 -1.10 5.47
N HIS A 159 -0.84 -1.24 5.17
CA HIS A 159 0.12 -0.16 5.31
C HIS A 159 0.49 0.40 3.93
N CYS A 160 0.12 1.66 3.71
CA CYS A 160 0.35 2.40 2.48
C CYS A 160 1.55 3.33 2.60
N HIS A 161 2.41 3.34 1.59
CA HIS A 161 3.65 4.12 1.56
C HIS A 161 3.75 4.94 0.27
N GLY A 162 3.90 6.26 0.43
CA GLY A 162 4.09 7.19 -0.68
C GLY A 162 2.80 7.49 -1.46
N TRP A 163 2.86 8.56 -2.27
CA TRP A 163 1.71 9.17 -2.93
C TRP A 163 0.94 8.24 -3.89
N MET A 164 1.62 7.27 -4.51
CA MET A 164 0.97 6.38 -5.48
C MET A 164 -0.05 5.44 -4.85
N SER A 165 0.06 5.19 -3.53
CA SER A 165 -0.89 4.38 -2.76
C SER A 165 -2.05 5.18 -2.14
N ALA A 166 -2.13 6.49 -2.38
CA ALA A 166 -2.99 7.44 -1.66
C ALA A 166 -4.50 7.18 -1.80
N LEU A 167 -4.94 6.49 -2.86
CA LEU A 167 -6.36 6.19 -3.03
C LEU A 167 -6.80 4.88 -2.37
N ILE A 168 -5.88 4.06 -1.87
CA ILE A 168 -6.23 2.79 -1.19
C ILE A 168 -7.12 3.03 0.03
N PRO A 169 -6.80 3.97 0.95
CA PRO A 169 -7.64 4.22 2.11
C PRO A 169 -9.09 4.55 1.77
N ILE A 170 -9.31 5.49 0.85
CA ILE A 170 -10.68 5.87 0.46
C ILE A 170 -11.43 4.71 -0.21
N TYR A 171 -10.77 3.94 -1.09
CA TYR A 171 -11.41 2.79 -1.72
C TYR A 171 -11.82 1.73 -0.70
N ILE A 172 -10.94 1.38 0.23
CA ILE A 172 -11.26 0.39 1.28
C ILE A 172 -12.40 0.89 2.16
N LYS A 173 -12.33 2.13 2.67
CA LYS A 173 -13.31 2.66 3.62
C LYS A 173 -14.66 3.05 3.00
N LYS A 174 -14.73 3.25 1.67
CA LYS A 174 -15.98 3.69 1.01
C LYS A 174 -16.55 2.67 0.04
N VAL A 175 -15.71 2.07 -0.80
CA VAL A 175 -16.16 1.12 -1.83
C VAL A 175 -16.24 -0.29 -1.28
N PHE A 176 -15.27 -0.69 -0.47
CA PHE A 176 -15.14 -2.06 0.03
C PHE A 176 -15.46 -2.20 1.53
N LYS A 177 -16.08 -1.19 2.15
CA LYS A 177 -16.39 -1.15 3.60
C LYS A 177 -17.16 -2.38 4.10
N ASP A 178 -18.07 -2.91 3.28
CA ASP A 178 -18.90 -4.07 3.61
C ASP A 178 -18.33 -5.39 3.04
N ASN A 179 -17.15 -5.36 2.45
CA ASN A 179 -16.51 -6.54 1.90
C ASN A 179 -15.81 -7.31 3.04
N PRO A 180 -16.12 -8.61 3.26
CA PRO A 180 -15.54 -9.39 4.36
C PRO A 180 -14.01 -9.46 4.37
N LEU A 181 -13.36 -9.25 3.21
CA LEU A 181 -11.89 -9.23 3.14
C LEU A 181 -11.27 -7.98 3.78
N PHE A 182 -12.03 -6.88 3.89
CA PHE A 182 -11.49 -5.58 4.29
C PHE A 182 -12.24 -4.91 5.44
N SER A 183 -13.43 -5.40 5.80
CA SER A 183 -14.30 -4.77 6.82
C SER A 183 -13.59 -4.53 8.15
N GLU A 184 -12.73 -5.46 8.56
CA GLU A 184 -11.98 -5.38 9.82
C GLU A 184 -10.58 -4.78 9.67
N SER A 185 -10.14 -4.53 8.43
CA SER A 185 -8.79 -4.02 8.17
C SER A 185 -8.58 -2.62 8.75
N LYS A 186 -7.46 -2.43 9.44
CA LYS A 186 -6.95 -1.11 9.84
C LYS A 186 -5.98 -0.59 8.80
N ILE A 187 -6.09 0.68 8.47
CA ILE A 187 -5.25 1.31 7.45
C ILE A 187 -4.24 2.23 8.13
N VAL A 188 -2.97 1.98 7.87
CA VAL A 188 -1.85 2.83 8.28
C VAL A 188 -1.32 3.53 7.05
N TYR A 189 -1.01 4.82 7.17
CA TYR A 189 -0.42 5.59 6.09
C TYR A 189 0.87 6.26 6.53
N SER A 190 1.97 5.97 5.83
CA SER A 190 3.25 6.65 6.03
C SER A 190 3.41 7.81 5.07
N ILE A 191 3.66 9.01 5.62
CA ILE A 191 4.00 10.22 4.88
C ILE A 191 5.51 10.35 4.83
N TYR A 192 6.03 10.74 3.67
CA TYR A 192 7.46 10.93 3.42
C TYR A 192 7.76 12.35 2.93
N ASP A 193 9.03 12.69 2.85
CA ASP A 193 9.55 13.88 2.16
C ASP A 193 9.70 13.55 0.66
N ASP A 194 8.55 13.33 0.00
CA ASP A 194 8.45 12.95 -1.41
C ASP A 194 7.48 13.86 -2.19
N ASP A 195 7.41 15.12 -1.76
CA ASP A 195 6.55 16.15 -2.32
C ASP A 195 6.84 16.41 -3.81
N PHE A 196 5.78 16.74 -4.54
CA PHE A 196 5.86 17.29 -5.90
C PHE A 196 5.04 18.57 -5.99
N THR A 197 5.40 19.42 -6.92
CA THR A 197 4.80 20.77 -7.07
C THR A 197 3.74 20.84 -8.15
N GLU A 198 3.70 19.84 -9.02
CA GLU A 198 2.77 19.75 -10.13
C GLU A 198 1.39 19.32 -9.66
N MET A 199 0.40 19.61 -10.46
CA MET A 199 -0.98 19.19 -10.21
C MET A 199 -1.37 18.02 -11.11
N PHE A 200 -2.24 17.18 -10.60
CA PHE A 200 -2.93 16.19 -11.42
C PHE A 200 -3.90 16.87 -12.37
N ARG A 201 -4.26 16.17 -13.45
CA ARG A 201 -5.19 16.71 -14.45
C ARG A 201 -6.57 17.00 -13.86
N ASP A 202 -7.23 18.00 -14.40
CA ASP A 202 -8.58 18.39 -14.03
C ASP A 202 -9.55 17.19 -14.11
N GLY A 203 -10.49 17.15 -13.16
CA GLY A 203 -11.50 16.08 -13.12
C GLY A 203 -11.02 14.79 -12.47
N PHE A 204 -9.87 14.76 -11.82
CA PHE A 204 -9.36 13.61 -11.08
C PHE A 204 -10.36 13.09 -10.04
N ASP A 205 -11.04 13.99 -9.32
CA ASP A 205 -12.11 13.68 -8.36
C ASP A 205 -13.27 12.88 -8.97
N LYS A 206 -13.57 13.11 -10.24
CA LYS A 206 -14.61 12.37 -11.00
C LYS A 206 -14.07 11.05 -11.50
N LYS A 207 -12.85 11.06 -12.05
CA LYS A 207 -12.19 9.90 -12.66
C LYS A 207 -11.92 8.77 -11.64
N MET A 208 -11.47 9.13 -10.43
CA MET A 208 -11.19 8.14 -9.38
C MET A 208 -12.45 7.59 -8.72
N LYS A 209 -13.61 8.25 -8.92
CA LYS A 209 -14.82 7.95 -8.18
C LYS A 209 -15.44 6.62 -8.59
N LEU A 210 -15.74 5.80 -7.59
CA LEU A 210 -16.48 4.55 -7.70
C LEU A 210 -17.77 4.64 -6.87
N GLN A 211 -18.69 3.70 -7.10
CA GLN A 211 -19.92 3.61 -6.29
C GLN A 211 -19.57 3.49 -4.78
N GLY A 212 -20.20 4.28 -3.96
CA GLY A 212 -19.93 4.37 -2.51
C GLY A 212 -19.16 5.62 -2.10
N ILE A 213 -18.47 6.29 -3.04
CA ILE A 213 -17.76 7.55 -2.78
C ILE A 213 -18.68 8.74 -3.03
N ALA A 214 -18.94 9.54 -2.00
CA ALA A 214 -19.76 10.75 -2.09
C ALA A 214 -18.91 11.98 -2.46
N PRO A 215 -19.50 13.07 -3.02
CA PRO A 215 -18.77 14.30 -3.36
C PRO A 215 -17.98 14.91 -2.19
N LYS A 216 -18.48 14.79 -0.96
CA LYS A 216 -17.80 15.28 0.24
C LYS A 216 -16.52 14.51 0.57
N ASP A 217 -16.44 13.24 0.14
CA ASP A 217 -15.31 12.37 0.41
C ASP A 217 -14.09 12.72 -0.47
N VAL A 218 -14.31 13.42 -1.57
CA VAL A 218 -13.30 13.84 -2.55
C VAL A 218 -13.12 15.37 -2.57
N LYS A 219 -13.43 16.04 -1.45
CA LYS A 219 -13.37 17.51 -1.36
C LYS A 219 -12.02 18.11 -1.70
N PHE A 220 -10.93 17.40 -1.39
CA PHE A 220 -9.55 17.81 -1.68
C PHE A 220 -9.09 17.43 -3.10
N LEU A 221 -9.79 16.53 -3.79
CA LEU A 221 -9.35 16.02 -5.09
C LEU A 221 -9.91 16.80 -6.29
N LYS A 222 -10.47 18.00 -6.08
CA LYS A 222 -10.89 18.88 -7.17
C LYS A 222 -9.71 19.61 -7.79
N ASP A 223 -8.79 20.07 -6.94
CA ASP A 223 -7.54 20.72 -7.31
C ASP A 223 -6.43 19.88 -6.65
N THR A 224 -5.99 18.81 -7.33
CA THR A 224 -5.15 17.79 -6.70
C THR A 224 -3.67 18.08 -6.91
N ASP A 225 -3.08 18.72 -5.93
CA ASP A 225 -1.63 18.73 -5.67
C ASP A 225 -1.24 17.59 -4.71
N TYR A 226 0.03 17.51 -4.37
CA TYR A 226 0.54 16.54 -3.41
C TYR A 226 -0.17 16.62 -2.06
N VAL A 227 -0.29 17.81 -1.50
CA VAL A 227 -0.88 18.04 -0.17
C VAL A 227 -2.34 17.58 -0.10
N ASN A 228 -3.14 17.94 -1.11
CA ASN A 228 -4.54 17.58 -1.20
C ASN A 228 -4.73 16.06 -1.41
N LEU A 229 -3.85 15.44 -2.18
CA LEU A 229 -3.84 13.99 -2.35
C LEU A 229 -3.56 13.29 -1.01
N MET A 230 -2.52 13.73 -0.29
CA MET A 230 -2.17 13.17 1.01
C MET A 230 -3.26 13.41 2.07
N LYS A 231 -3.84 14.61 2.15
CA LYS A 231 -4.97 14.88 3.05
C LYS A 231 -6.13 13.91 2.83
N THR A 232 -6.41 13.55 1.57
CA THR A 232 -7.43 12.55 1.26
C THR A 232 -7.03 11.18 1.82
N ALA A 233 -5.78 10.76 1.63
CA ALA A 233 -5.30 9.48 2.18
C ALA A 233 -5.40 9.43 3.71
N LEU A 234 -5.01 10.52 4.38
CA LEU A 234 -5.06 10.63 5.83
C LEU A 234 -6.48 10.63 6.39
N ASP A 235 -7.44 11.26 5.71
CA ASP A 235 -8.84 11.28 6.13
C ASP A 235 -9.42 9.86 6.29
N PHE A 236 -8.99 8.93 5.45
CA PHE A 236 -9.50 7.56 5.42
C PHE A 236 -8.57 6.52 6.07
N SER A 237 -7.45 6.94 6.65
CA SER A 237 -6.55 6.05 7.42
C SER A 237 -6.95 5.94 8.89
N ASP A 238 -6.63 4.84 9.54
CA ASP A 238 -6.86 4.62 10.98
C ASP A 238 -5.66 5.05 11.83
N GLY A 239 -4.45 5.04 11.26
CA GLY A 239 -3.21 5.49 11.89
C GLY A 239 -2.28 6.15 10.88
N ILE A 240 -1.42 7.03 11.37
CA ILE A 240 -0.50 7.83 10.56
C ILE A 240 0.91 7.61 11.06
N ILE A 241 1.88 7.52 10.17
CA ILE A 241 3.29 7.43 10.50
C ILE A 241 4.05 8.51 9.74
N PHE A 242 4.90 9.24 10.45
CA PHE A 242 5.86 10.13 9.81
C PHE A 242 7.08 9.32 9.41
N GLY A 243 7.15 8.97 8.11
CA GLY A 243 8.17 8.09 7.55
C GLY A 243 9.51 8.78 7.25
N SER A 244 9.55 10.11 7.31
CA SER A 244 10.73 10.94 7.18
C SER A 244 10.87 11.87 8.39
N GLU A 245 12.11 12.26 8.72
CA GLU A 245 12.39 13.21 9.80
C GLU A 245 11.77 14.58 9.54
N LYS A 246 11.73 14.95 8.27
CA LYS A 246 11.05 16.15 7.80
C LYS A 246 9.92 15.73 6.87
N ILE A 247 8.78 16.31 7.07
CA ILE A 247 7.61 16.18 6.18
C ILE A 247 7.06 17.56 5.89
N ASN A 248 6.21 17.66 4.88
CA ASN A 248 5.54 18.91 4.54
C ASN A 248 4.82 19.48 5.78
N PRO A 249 5.11 20.73 6.21
CA PRO A 249 4.56 21.30 7.43
C PRO A 249 3.02 21.38 7.44
N GLU A 250 2.40 21.61 6.28
CA GLU A 250 0.95 21.66 6.16
C GLU A 250 0.33 20.27 6.39
N LEU A 251 1.01 19.20 5.93
CA LEU A 251 0.57 17.83 6.17
C LEU A 251 0.79 17.41 7.63
N GLU A 252 1.86 17.87 8.25
CA GLU A 252 2.12 17.61 9.67
C GLU A 252 1.02 18.23 10.55
N GLU A 253 0.71 19.50 10.32
CA GLU A 253 -0.38 20.20 11.02
C GLU A 253 -1.72 19.52 10.77
N TYR A 254 -2.00 19.16 9.52
CA TYR A 254 -3.24 18.50 9.17
C TYR A 254 -3.36 17.12 9.85
N ALA A 255 -2.33 16.30 9.82
CA ALA A 255 -2.31 14.99 10.46
C ALA A 255 -2.60 15.11 11.98
N LYS A 256 -1.95 16.06 12.67
CA LYS A 256 -2.16 16.32 14.09
C LYS A 256 -3.60 16.79 14.40
N SER A 257 -4.24 17.50 13.46
CA SER A 257 -5.63 17.95 13.62
C SER A 257 -6.65 16.82 13.58
N LEU A 258 -6.34 15.69 12.95
CA LEU A 258 -7.26 14.55 12.76
C LEU A 258 -7.52 13.73 14.02
N LYS A 259 -6.75 13.95 15.10
CA LYS A 259 -6.86 13.21 16.38
C LYS A 259 -6.80 11.68 16.23
N LYS A 260 -6.06 11.21 15.24
CA LYS A 260 -5.78 9.79 14.99
C LYS A 260 -4.47 9.41 15.68
N PRO A 261 -4.22 8.11 15.95
CA PRO A 261 -2.89 7.64 16.38
C PRO A 261 -1.83 8.07 15.37
N ILE A 262 -0.76 8.71 15.88
CA ILE A 262 0.40 9.12 15.10
C ILE A 262 1.63 8.46 15.70
N LEU A 263 2.45 7.86 14.84
CA LEU A 263 3.81 7.47 15.17
C LEU A 263 4.75 8.48 14.53
N GLU A 264 5.47 9.22 15.37
CA GLU A 264 6.51 10.16 14.95
C GLU A 264 7.67 9.40 14.28
N TYR A 265 8.50 10.12 13.51
CA TYR A 265 9.64 9.53 12.79
C TYR A 265 10.50 8.66 13.73
N GLN A 266 10.89 7.52 13.19
CA GLN A 266 11.77 6.55 13.85
C GLN A 266 13.03 6.33 13.01
N SER A 267 14.18 6.26 13.69
CA SER A 267 15.46 6.02 13.02
C SER A 267 15.52 4.63 12.38
N PRO A 268 16.47 4.41 11.44
CA PRO A 268 16.65 3.10 10.81
C PRO A 268 16.86 1.93 11.77
N GLU A 269 17.35 2.18 12.98
CA GLU A 269 17.61 1.17 14.00
C GLU A 269 16.36 0.77 14.78
N THR A 270 15.37 1.66 14.87
CA THR A 270 14.22 1.50 15.78
C THR A 270 12.89 1.30 15.08
N TYR A 271 12.75 1.71 13.82
CA TYR A 271 11.44 1.80 13.18
C TYR A 271 10.71 0.45 13.05
N VAL A 272 11.41 -0.67 12.88
CA VAL A 272 10.77 -1.99 12.76
C VAL A 272 10.02 -2.35 14.03
N ASP A 273 10.65 -2.12 15.20
CA ASP A 273 10.02 -2.39 16.50
C ASP A 273 8.85 -1.45 16.75
N ALA A 274 9.06 -0.17 16.54
CA ALA A 274 8.04 0.85 16.74
C ALA A 274 6.82 0.67 15.82
N TYR A 275 7.03 0.29 14.57
CA TYR A 275 5.91 0.03 13.62
C TYR A 275 5.16 -1.24 14.01
N ASN A 276 5.89 -2.28 14.44
CA ASN A 276 5.25 -3.51 14.94
C ASN A 276 4.32 -3.22 16.12
N ASP A 277 4.80 -2.46 17.09
CA ASP A 277 4.03 -2.09 18.29
C ASP A 277 2.85 -1.18 17.90
N PHE A 278 3.05 -0.27 16.96
CA PHE A 278 1.99 0.58 16.43
C PHE A 278 0.86 -0.23 15.80
N TYR A 279 1.18 -1.25 14.98
CA TYR A 279 0.16 -2.14 14.40
C TYR A 279 -0.60 -2.91 15.48
N ASP A 280 0.09 -3.41 16.50
CA ASP A 280 -0.56 -4.19 17.57
C ASP A 280 -1.48 -3.34 18.44
N ASN A 281 -1.21 -2.04 18.56
CA ASN A 281 -2.05 -1.08 19.28
C ASN A 281 -3.25 -0.55 18.47
N LEU A 282 -3.29 -0.76 17.15
CA LEU A 282 -4.40 -0.33 16.29
C LEU A 282 -5.51 -1.39 16.14
N LYS A 283 -5.27 -2.61 16.56
CA LYS A 283 -6.21 -3.74 16.42
C LYS A 283 -7.43 -3.67 17.31
#